data_3c28eb92cc68b84e0e5d56d2b2ca1047
#
_entry.id   3c28eb92cc68b84e0e5d56d2b2ca1047
#
_cell.length_a   1.000
_cell.length_b   1.000
_cell.length_c   1.000
_cell.angle_alpha   90.00
_cell.angle_beta   90.00
_cell.angle_gamma   90.00
#
_symmetry.space_group_name_H-M   'P 1'
#
loop_
_entity.id
_entity.type
_entity.pdbx_description
1 polymer ?
#
loop_
_entity_poly.entity_id
_entity_poly.type
_entity_poly.pdbx_seq_one_letter_code
_entity_poly.pdbx_strand_id
1 'polypeptide(L)'
;MEEVYINTIQDFNDYQGVETLHPLVSVVHVENTEHIKECVMHYGVYAIYLKENKGCKLSYGRTPYDFDEMTVTSFAPGQVVKVEPNPDVPFAKFTALVFHPDLLNRTALGRQISRYEFFSYTSTEALHLSAQEVEVFRGVLTMIEQELHRAIDKHTRELIVSNIELLLNYCLRFYDRQFITREEINHSVVKQFLHLLDDYLNTQAEQEGLPTVAYFADKCCLSTGYFGTLVKTETGRTAKDLINERILSKSKELLQSEMLSVTQVSSLLGFDYPQHFIRFFKSHTGKTPAQWRVN
;
A
#
# COMPACT_ATOMS: atom_id res chain seq x y z
N MET A 1 13.29 -22.62 -4.40
CA MET A 1 12.73 -21.47 -5.14
C MET A 1 13.89 -20.57 -5.43
N GLU A 2 14.00 -20.06 -6.64
CA GLU A 2 15.09 -19.15 -7.04
C GLU A 2 14.91 -17.79 -6.36
N GLU A 3 15.99 -17.24 -5.77
CA GLU A 3 16.01 -15.90 -5.19
C GLU A 3 16.62 -14.94 -6.21
N VAL A 4 15.91 -13.88 -6.58
CA VAL A 4 16.34 -12.88 -7.55
C VAL A 4 16.46 -11.54 -6.86
N TYR A 5 17.63 -10.92 -6.91
CA TYR A 5 17.91 -9.63 -6.28
C TYR A 5 18.04 -8.55 -7.34
N ILE A 6 17.16 -7.57 -7.30
CA ILE A 6 17.12 -6.41 -8.21
C ILE A 6 17.58 -5.18 -7.42
N ASN A 7 18.88 -5.04 -7.22
CA ASN A 7 19.46 -3.92 -6.47
C ASN A 7 19.81 -2.72 -7.35
N THR A 8 20.04 -2.98 -8.64
CA THR A 8 20.42 -1.96 -9.64
C THR A 8 19.55 -2.06 -10.88
N ILE A 9 19.59 -1.05 -11.74
CA ILE A 9 18.94 -1.08 -13.04
C ILE A 9 19.56 -2.16 -13.93
N GLN A 10 20.87 -2.36 -13.81
CA GLN A 10 21.58 -3.41 -14.56
C GLN A 10 21.03 -4.80 -14.18
N ASP A 11 20.86 -5.09 -12.87
CA ASP A 11 20.30 -6.40 -12.43
C ASP A 11 18.93 -6.67 -13.05
N PHE A 12 18.08 -5.62 -13.11
CA PHE A 12 16.76 -5.73 -13.71
C PHE A 12 16.83 -5.98 -15.22
N ASN A 13 17.66 -5.20 -15.92
CA ASN A 13 17.79 -5.30 -17.37
C ASN A 13 18.43 -6.64 -17.78
N ASP A 14 19.43 -7.12 -17.05
CA ASP A 14 20.04 -8.44 -17.28
C ASP A 14 19.03 -9.56 -17.07
N TYR A 15 18.19 -9.46 -16.02
CA TYR A 15 17.11 -10.42 -15.79
C TYR A 15 16.07 -10.43 -16.92
N GLN A 16 15.81 -9.29 -17.54
CA GLN A 16 14.89 -9.16 -18.68
C GLN A 16 15.57 -9.39 -20.05
N GLY A 17 16.89 -9.50 -20.09
CA GLY A 17 17.65 -9.67 -21.33
C GLY A 17 17.69 -8.42 -22.21
N VAL A 18 17.66 -7.23 -21.63
CA VAL A 18 17.68 -5.94 -22.34
C VAL A 18 18.92 -5.12 -22.03
N GLU A 19 19.31 -4.22 -22.95
CA GLU A 19 20.44 -3.34 -22.77
C GLU A 19 20.15 -2.22 -21.76
N THR A 20 21.17 -1.85 -20.95
CA THR A 20 21.07 -0.76 -19.99
C THR A 20 21.50 0.56 -20.62
N LEU A 21 20.55 1.43 -20.93
CA LEU A 21 20.78 2.75 -21.52
C LEU A 21 21.17 3.81 -20.48
N HIS A 22 20.64 3.68 -19.25
CA HIS A 22 20.89 4.63 -18.17
C HIS A 22 21.07 3.89 -16.83
N PRO A 23 22.05 4.24 -15.98
CA PRO A 23 22.37 3.48 -14.77
C PRO A 23 21.31 3.56 -13.66
N LEU A 24 20.42 4.55 -13.68
CA LEU A 24 19.48 4.82 -12.60
C LEU A 24 18.01 4.70 -13.01
N VAL A 25 17.70 4.45 -14.28
CA VAL A 25 16.30 4.30 -14.75
C VAL A 25 16.24 3.47 -16.02
N SER A 26 15.21 2.67 -16.18
CA SER A 26 14.91 1.89 -17.39
C SER A 26 13.41 1.83 -17.65
N VAL A 27 13.03 1.83 -18.92
CA VAL A 27 11.71 1.45 -19.41
C VAL A 27 11.88 0.19 -20.24
N VAL A 28 11.19 -0.88 -19.87
CA VAL A 28 11.32 -2.19 -20.49
C VAL A 28 9.96 -2.69 -20.98
N HIS A 29 9.91 -3.11 -22.25
CA HIS A 29 8.74 -3.72 -22.86
C HIS A 29 8.98 -5.22 -22.99
N VAL A 30 8.08 -6.01 -22.41
CA VAL A 30 8.12 -7.46 -22.48
C VAL A 30 6.86 -7.93 -23.18
N GLU A 31 7.01 -8.47 -24.40
CA GLU A 31 5.87 -8.94 -25.20
C GLU A 31 5.69 -10.45 -25.13
N ASN A 32 6.73 -11.21 -24.84
CA ASN A 32 6.67 -12.67 -24.92
C ASN A 32 7.78 -13.31 -24.07
N THR A 33 7.59 -13.39 -22.76
CA THR A 33 8.48 -14.20 -21.92
C THR A 33 7.95 -15.62 -21.81
N GLU A 34 8.48 -16.52 -22.63
CA GLU A 34 8.19 -17.97 -22.55
C GLU A 34 8.66 -18.61 -21.24
N HIS A 35 9.39 -17.88 -20.38
CA HIS A 35 10.05 -18.43 -19.22
C HIS A 35 9.93 -17.54 -17.98
N ILE A 36 8.69 -17.23 -17.52
CA ILE A 36 8.53 -16.76 -16.16
C ILE A 36 8.80 -17.96 -15.25
N LYS A 37 9.94 -17.94 -14.57
CA LYS A 37 10.26 -18.94 -13.56
C LYS A 37 9.64 -18.56 -12.23
N GLU A 38 9.21 -19.58 -11.49
CA GLU A 38 8.82 -19.37 -10.09
C GLU A 38 10.05 -18.88 -9.30
N CYS A 39 9.95 -17.66 -8.76
CA CYS A 39 11.04 -17.03 -8.00
C CYS A 39 10.53 -16.15 -6.87
N VAL A 40 11.43 -15.82 -5.96
CA VAL A 40 11.25 -14.77 -4.97
C VAL A 40 12.09 -13.58 -5.39
N MET A 41 11.45 -12.45 -5.67
CA MET A 41 12.10 -11.25 -6.16
C MET A 41 12.24 -10.22 -5.05
N HIS A 42 13.48 -9.78 -4.80
CA HIS A 42 13.83 -8.76 -3.83
C HIS A 42 14.12 -7.45 -4.53
N TYR A 43 13.32 -6.42 -4.24
CA TYR A 43 13.47 -5.10 -4.88
C TYR A 43 14.33 -4.16 -4.05
N GLY A 44 15.47 -3.74 -4.58
CA GLY A 44 16.27 -2.59 -4.11
C GLY A 44 15.95 -1.29 -4.87
N VAL A 45 15.07 -1.35 -5.85
CA VAL A 45 14.65 -0.26 -6.74
C VAL A 45 13.14 -0.05 -6.67
N TYR A 46 12.67 1.12 -7.14
CA TYR A 46 11.26 1.32 -7.44
C TYR A 46 10.93 0.68 -8.78
N ALA A 47 9.80 -0.03 -8.85
CA ALA A 47 9.32 -0.64 -10.07
C ALA A 47 7.81 -0.42 -10.24
N ILE A 48 7.37 -0.04 -11.44
CA ILE A 48 5.98 0.16 -11.80
C ILE A 48 5.71 -0.64 -13.07
N TYR A 49 4.81 -1.60 -12.97
CA TYR A 49 4.46 -2.50 -14.08
C TYR A 49 3.06 -2.17 -14.60
N LEU A 50 2.94 -1.85 -15.87
CA LEU A 50 1.68 -1.93 -16.58
C LEU A 50 1.56 -3.33 -17.16
N LYS A 51 0.67 -4.15 -16.61
CA LYS A 51 0.43 -5.53 -17.04
C LYS A 51 -0.68 -5.56 -18.07
N GLU A 52 -0.40 -6.21 -19.21
CA GLU A 52 -1.30 -6.30 -20.33
C GLU A 52 -1.98 -7.67 -20.45
N ASN A 53 -1.54 -8.66 -19.67
CA ASN A 53 -2.16 -9.97 -19.56
C ASN A 53 -1.95 -10.62 -18.19
N LYS A 54 -2.62 -11.74 -17.94
CA LYS A 54 -2.55 -12.52 -16.70
C LYS A 54 -1.38 -13.51 -16.63
N GLY A 55 -0.26 -13.23 -17.33
CA GLY A 55 0.86 -14.17 -17.51
C GLY A 55 1.57 -14.63 -16.24
N CYS A 56 1.47 -13.89 -15.14
CA CYS A 56 1.98 -14.33 -13.84
C CYS A 56 1.00 -14.02 -12.71
N LYS A 57 0.91 -14.96 -11.76
CA LYS A 57 0.25 -14.74 -10.48
C LYS A 57 1.28 -14.12 -9.55
N LEU A 58 0.92 -13.03 -8.92
CA LEU A 58 1.69 -12.45 -7.84
C LEU A 58 0.96 -12.74 -6.54
N SER A 59 1.66 -13.33 -5.58
CA SER A 59 1.14 -13.53 -4.23
C SER A 59 1.94 -12.69 -3.26
N TYR A 60 1.25 -11.84 -2.53
CA TYR A 60 1.75 -11.20 -1.33
C TYR A 60 0.92 -11.72 -0.16
N GLY A 61 1.50 -12.55 0.70
CA GLY A 61 0.76 -13.27 1.73
C GLY A 61 -0.09 -14.42 1.16
N ARG A 62 -1.29 -14.68 1.73
CA ARG A 62 -2.12 -15.87 1.45
C ARG A 62 -3.22 -15.68 0.40
N THR A 63 -3.39 -14.50 -0.19
CA THR A 63 -4.54 -14.20 -1.06
C THR A 63 -4.14 -14.18 -2.54
N PRO A 64 -4.73 -15.04 -3.39
CA PRO A 64 -4.58 -14.95 -4.85
C PRO A 64 -5.39 -13.78 -5.40
N TYR A 65 -4.91 -13.18 -6.47
CA TYR A 65 -5.48 -12.00 -7.08
C TYR A 65 -6.17 -12.29 -8.42
N ASP A 66 -7.33 -11.65 -8.61
CA ASP A 66 -8.06 -11.65 -9.88
C ASP A 66 -7.56 -10.47 -10.74
N PHE A 67 -6.67 -10.75 -11.69
CA PHE A 67 -6.16 -9.76 -12.62
C PHE A 67 -7.11 -9.61 -13.80
N ASP A 68 -7.63 -8.41 -13.99
CA ASP A 68 -8.10 -7.99 -15.30
C ASP A 68 -6.92 -7.45 -16.13
N GLU A 69 -7.08 -7.40 -17.45
CA GLU A 69 -6.13 -6.77 -18.35
C GLU A 69 -5.95 -5.28 -17.98
N MET A 70 -4.76 -4.72 -18.29
CA MET A 70 -4.42 -3.31 -18.05
C MET A 70 -4.43 -2.91 -16.56
N THR A 71 -3.65 -3.63 -15.77
CA THR A 71 -3.45 -3.30 -14.37
C THR A 71 -2.06 -2.76 -14.10
N VAL A 72 -1.96 -1.82 -13.14
CA VAL A 72 -0.67 -1.30 -12.65
C VAL A 72 -0.38 -1.87 -11.28
N THR A 73 0.82 -2.43 -11.12
CA THR A 73 1.39 -2.83 -9.82
C THR A 73 2.68 -2.07 -9.59
N SER A 74 2.92 -1.67 -8.33
CA SER A 74 4.06 -0.85 -7.96
C SER A 74 4.80 -1.46 -6.79
N PHE A 75 6.13 -1.43 -6.82
CA PHE A 75 7.00 -1.96 -5.78
C PHE A 75 8.02 -0.91 -5.36
N ALA A 76 8.30 -0.84 -4.06
CA ALA A 76 9.32 0.01 -3.46
C ALA A 76 10.56 -0.81 -3.06
N PRO A 77 11.72 -0.15 -2.87
CA PRO A 77 12.89 -0.78 -2.27
C PRO A 77 12.57 -1.45 -0.92
N GLY A 78 13.11 -2.64 -0.72
CA GLY A 78 12.90 -3.46 0.48
C GLY A 78 11.72 -4.42 0.40
N GLN A 79 10.91 -4.38 -0.66
CA GLN A 79 9.82 -5.35 -0.83
C GLN A 79 10.32 -6.66 -1.41
N VAL A 80 9.65 -7.75 -0.98
CA VAL A 80 9.90 -9.12 -1.41
C VAL A 80 8.60 -9.68 -2.00
N VAL A 81 8.67 -10.15 -3.24
CA VAL A 81 7.50 -10.59 -4.00
C VAL A 81 7.73 -12.01 -4.54
N LYS A 82 6.79 -12.90 -4.27
CA LYS A 82 6.77 -14.22 -4.93
C LYS A 82 6.12 -14.07 -6.31
N VAL A 83 6.84 -14.50 -7.34
CA VAL A 83 6.36 -14.54 -8.73
C VAL A 83 6.07 -15.99 -9.08
N GLU A 84 4.84 -16.28 -9.46
CA GLU A 84 4.41 -17.60 -9.92
C GLU A 84 3.90 -17.51 -11.36
N PRO A 85 4.36 -18.38 -12.28
CA PRO A 85 3.81 -18.44 -13.61
C PRO A 85 2.31 -18.79 -13.57
N ASN A 86 1.53 -18.18 -14.45
CA ASN A 86 0.16 -18.62 -14.63
C ASN A 86 0.12 -19.75 -15.68
N PRO A 87 -0.24 -20.99 -15.31
CA PRO A 87 -0.25 -22.10 -16.24
C PRO A 87 -1.26 -21.94 -17.40
N ASP A 88 -2.29 -21.11 -17.20
CA ASP A 88 -3.31 -20.86 -18.23
C ASP A 88 -2.89 -19.79 -19.26
N VAL A 89 -1.82 -19.03 -18.97
CA VAL A 89 -1.29 -17.98 -19.83
C VAL A 89 0.24 -18.15 -19.92
N PRO A 90 0.75 -18.74 -21.00
CA PRO A 90 2.14 -19.20 -21.06
C PRO A 90 3.18 -18.10 -21.22
N PHE A 91 2.77 -16.84 -21.35
CA PHE A 91 3.67 -15.70 -21.49
C PHE A 91 3.18 -14.49 -20.69
N ALA A 92 4.12 -13.65 -20.21
CA ALA A 92 3.77 -12.36 -19.66
C ALA A 92 3.94 -11.26 -20.71
N LYS A 93 2.99 -10.32 -20.69
CA LYS A 93 3.08 -9.08 -21.45
C LYS A 93 2.93 -7.90 -20.51
N PHE A 94 3.96 -7.06 -20.44
CA PHE A 94 3.97 -5.87 -19.58
C PHE A 94 4.96 -4.81 -20.07
N THR A 95 4.72 -3.57 -19.65
CA THR A 95 5.72 -2.51 -19.70
C THR A 95 6.11 -2.17 -18.28
N ALA A 96 7.41 -2.07 -17.98
CA ALA A 96 7.94 -1.74 -16.67
C ALA A 96 8.76 -0.45 -16.72
N LEU A 97 8.46 0.48 -15.80
CA LEU A 97 9.35 1.57 -15.43
C LEU A 97 10.07 1.18 -14.15
N VAL A 98 11.39 1.16 -14.18
CA VAL A 98 12.22 0.85 -13.01
C VAL A 98 13.20 1.98 -12.77
N PHE A 99 13.32 2.46 -11.53
CA PHE A 99 14.25 3.52 -11.20
C PHE A 99 14.89 3.33 -9.82
N HIS A 100 16.20 3.62 -9.76
CA HIS A 100 16.97 3.50 -8.53
C HIS A 100 16.69 4.69 -7.60
N PRO A 101 16.64 4.51 -6.27
CA PRO A 101 16.45 5.61 -5.30
C PRO A 101 17.44 6.79 -5.49
N ASP A 102 18.66 6.52 -5.93
CA ASP A 102 19.67 7.57 -6.15
C ASP A 102 19.30 8.56 -7.26
N LEU A 103 18.42 8.16 -8.20
CA LEU A 103 17.85 9.09 -9.18
C LEU A 103 17.11 10.25 -8.50
N LEU A 104 16.49 9.98 -7.36
CA LEU A 104 15.66 10.92 -6.61
C LEU A 104 16.46 11.78 -5.62
N ASN A 105 17.76 11.48 -5.39
CA ASN A 105 18.58 12.20 -4.43
C ASN A 105 18.59 13.71 -4.71
N ARG A 106 18.29 14.54 -3.68
CA ARG A 106 18.21 16.01 -3.72
C ARG A 106 17.13 16.59 -4.65
N THR A 107 16.18 15.78 -5.11
CA THR A 107 15.02 16.25 -5.90
C THR A 107 13.81 16.55 -5.01
N ALA A 108 12.84 17.30 -5.54
CA ALA A 108 11.56 17.53 -4.86
C ALA A 108 10.81 16.20 -4.68
N LEU A 109 10.76 15.37 -5.72
CA LEU A 109 10.13 14.05 -5.69
C LEU A 109 10.74 13.15 -4.61
N GLY A 110 12.07 13.12 -4.45
CA GLY A 110 12.72 12.31 -3.43
C GLY A 110 12.34 12.69 -2.00
N ARG A 111 12.06 13.98 -1.73
CA ARG A 111 11.54 14.43 -0.42
C ARG A 111 10.08 14.05 -0.17
N GLN A 112 9.34 13.76 -1.21
CA GLN A 112 7.89 13.52 -1.17
C GLN A 112 7.49 12.11 -1.63
N ILE A 113 8.43 11.23 -1.90
CA ILE A 113 8.14 9.89 -2.45
C ILE A 113 7.22 9.06 -1.54
N SER A 114 7.31 9.27 -0.22
CA SER A 114 6.45 8.61 0.76
C SER A 114 4.97 8.97 0.67
N ARG A 115 4.60 10.05 -0.02
CA ARG A 115 3.19 10.41 -0.25
C ARG A 115 2.49 9.48 -1.24
N TYR A 116 3.25 8.73 -2.04
CA TYR A 116 2.72 7.75 -2.98
C TYR A 116 2.52 6.42 -2.27
N GLU A 117 1.46 6.36 -1.45
CA GLU A 117 1.15 5.21 -0.56
C GLU A 117 0.96 3.90 -1.32
N PHE A 118 0.60 3.96 -2.61
CA PHE A 118 0.40 2.77 -3.44
C PHE A 118 1.68 1.93 -3.65
N PHE A 119 2.86 2.44 -3.37
CA PHE A 119 4.07 1.63 -3.28
C PHE A 119 4.07 0.65 -2.10
N SER A 120 3.21 0.89 -1.09
CA SER A 120 3.02 -0.01 0.05
C SER A 120 1.84 -0.96 -0.12
N TYR A 121 1.08 -0.84 -1.22
CA TYR A 121 -0.05 -1.70 -1.50
C TYR A 121 0.40 -3.09 -1.91
N THR A 122 -0.43 -4.09 -1.64
CA THR A 122 -0.18 -5.44 -2.12
C THR A 122 -0.57 -5.57 -3.60
N SER A 123 -0.08 -6.61 -4.25
CA SER A 123 -0.47 -6.89 -5.64
C SER A 123 -1.97 -7.17 -5.82
N THR A 124 -2.67 -7.49 -4.71
CA THR A 124 -4.13 -7.65 -4.68
C THR A 124 -4.88 -6.33 -4.76
N GLU A 125 -4.19 -5.21 -4.58
CA GLU A 125 -4.71 -3.85 -4.59
C GLU A 125 -4.25 -3.09 -5.84
N ALA A 126 -4.00 -3.82 -6.92
CA ALA A 126 -3.53 -3.24 -8.18
C ALA A 126 -4.49 -2.20 -8.72
N LEU A 127 -3.93 -1.21 -9.38
CA LEU A 127 -4.70 -0.18 -10.06
C LEU A 127 -5.23 -0.69 -11.40
N HIS A 128 -6.53 -0.67 -11.59
CA HIS A 128 -7.18 -1.01 -12.84
C HIS A 128 -7.38 0.25 -13.69
N LEU A 129 -6.83 0.24 -14.90
CA LEU A 129 -6.90 1.37 -15.80
C LEU A 129 -8.04 1.24 -16.83
N SER A 130 -8.74 2.34 -17.08
CA SER A 130 -9.58 2.47 -18.27
C SER A 130 -8.72 2.64 -19.53
N ALA A 131 -9.30 2.45 -20.71
CA ALA A 131 -8.59 2.64 -21.97
C ALA A 131 -7.95 4.02 -22.12
N GLN A 132 -8.64 5.06 -21.68
CA GLN A 132 -8.12 6.44 -21.69
C GLN A 132 -6.93 6.61 -20.72
N GLU A 133 -6.97 5.99 -19.54
CA GLU A 133 -5.91 6.05 -18.55
C GLU A 133 -4.67 5.28 -19.02
N VAL A 134 -4.85 4.17 -19.73
CA VAL A 134 -3.76 3.43 -20.39
C VAL A 134 -3.02 4.31 -21.39
N GLU A 135 -3.75 5.05 -22.24
CA GLU A 135 -3.13 5.98 -23.20
C GLU A 135 -2.30 7.06 -22.52
N VAL A 136 -2.82 7.66 -21.43
CA VAL A 136 -2.07 8.63 -20.64
C VAL A 136 -0.82 8.01 -20.03
N PHE A 137 -0.96 6.83 -19.42
CA PHE A 137 0.14 6.11 -18.78
C PHE A 137 1.26 5.78 -19.78
N ARG A 138 0.91 5.22 -20.92
CA ARG A 138 1.85 4.91 -22.00
C ARG A 138 2.51 6.17 -22.56
N GLY A 139 1.75 7.25 -22.74
CA GLY A 139 2.28 8.51 -23.22
C GLY A 139 3.40 9.06 -22.34
N VAL A 140 3.25 8.99 -21.02
CA VAL A 140 4.29 9.43 -20.08
C VAL A 140 5.51 8.49 -20.11
N LEU A 141 5.31 7.16 -20.19
CA LEU A 141 6.41 6.21 -20.37
C LEU A 141 7.21 6.48 -21.65
N THR A 142 6.52 6.76 -22.74
CA THR A 142 7.16 7.13 -24.03
C THR A 142 8.02 8.38 -23.91
N MET A 143 7.59 9.41 -23.14
CA MET A 143 8.41 10.59 -22.90
C MET A 143 9.72 10.24 -22.14
N ILE A 144 9.63 9.38 -21.13
CA ILE A 144 10.82 8.90 -20.41
C ILE A 144 11.74 8.14 -21.35
N GLU A 145 11.20 7.21 -22.13
CA GLU A 145 11.94 6.37 -23.06
C GLU A 145 12.67 7.21 -24.14
N GLN A 146 11.96 8.20 -24.71
CA GLN A 146 12.57 9.14 -25.65
C GLN A 146 13.75 9.89 -25.06
N GLU A 147 13.67 10.26 -23.79
CA GLU A 147 14.77 10.94 -23.10
C GLU A 147 15.95 9.99 -22.86
N LEU A 148 15.70 8.70 -22.58
CA LEU A 148 16.75 7.69 -22.41
C LEU A 148 17.55 7.41 -23.69
N HIS A 149 16.95 7.63 -24.86
CA HIS A 149 17.61 7.45 -26.16
C HIS A 149 18.34 8.70 -26.65
N ARG A 150 18.28 9.82 -25.92
CA ARG A 150 19.03 11.04 -26.25
C ARG A 150 20.40 11.03 -25.61
N ALA A 151 21.29 11.90 -26.14
CA ALA A 151 22.57 12.16 -25.49
C ALA A 151 22.32 12.76 -24.09
N ILE A 152 22.98 12.20 -23.09
CA ILE A 152 22.84 12.67 -21.69
C ILE A 152 23.40 14.07 -21.58
N ASP A 153 22.63 15.00 -21.03
CA ASP A 153 23.03 16.38 -20.74
C ASP A 153 22.62 16.78 -19.30
N LYS A 154 22.87 18.04 -18.97
CA LYS A 154 22.55 18.56 -17.62
C LYS A 154 21.07 18.61 -17.26
N HIS A 155 20.18 18.51 -18.22
CA HIS A 155 18.71 18.53 -18.06
C HIS A 155 18.07 17.15 -18.06
N THR A 156 18.75 16.14 -18.58
CA THR A 156 18.24 14.76 -18.72
C THR A 156 17.65 14.24 -17.41
N ARG A 157 18.38 14.36 -16.31
CA ARG A 157 17.89 13.90 -15.00
C ARG A 157 16.61 14.62 -14.55
N GLU A 158 16.55 15.93 -14.71
CA GLU A 158 15.40 16.75 -14.30
C GLU A 158 14.16 16.39 -15.12
N LEU A 159 14.33 16.23 -16.44
CA LEU A 159 13.24 15.82 -17.34
C LEU A 159 12.71 14.42 -17.00
N ILE A 160 13.61 13.46 -16.77
CA ILE A 160 13.21 12.10 -16.37
C ILE A 160 12.45 12.12 -15.04
N VAL A 161 12.99 12.78 -14.02
CA VAL A 161 12.34 12.87 -12.69
C VAL A 161 10.99 13.55 -12.76
N SER A 162 10.85 14.62 -13.58
CA SER A 162 9.58 15.33 -13.76
C SER A 162 8.53 14.44 -14.44
N ASN A 163 8.91 13.63 -15.42
CA ASN A 163 8.00 12.67 -16.06
C ASN A 163 7.63 11.52 -15.10
N ILE A 164 8.56 11.05 -14.28
CA ILE A 164 8.25 10.06 -13.23
C ILE A 164 7.24 10.67 -12.24
N GLU A 165 7.47 11.90 -11.77
CA GLU A 165 6.52 12.57 -10.86
C GLU A 165 5.14 12.75 -11.49
N LEU A 166 5.08 13.11 -12.78
CA LEU A 166 3.84 13.18 -13.54
C LEU A 166 3.10 11.83 -13.56
N LEU A 167 3.81 10.75 -13.86
CA LEU A 167 3.24 9.39 -13.87
C LEU A 167 2.68 9.01 -12.50
N LEU A 168 3.45 9.26 -11.43
CA LEU A 168 3.02 8.96 -10.06
C LEU A 168 1.77 9.77 -9.67
N ASN A 169 1.69 11.04 -10.06
CA ASN A 169 0.50 11.87 -9.83
C ASN A 169 -0.73 11.36 -10.60
N TYR A 170 -0.56 10.86 -11.84
CA TYR A 170 -1.65 10.19 -12.55
C TYR A 170 -2.08 8.90 -11.84
N CYS A 171 -1.14 8.10 -11.34
CA CYS A 171 -1.49 6.91 -10.56
C CYS A 171 -2.32 7.26 -9.32
N LEU A 172 -1.98 8.32 -8.56
CA LEU A 172 -2.79 8.79 -7.45
C LEU A 172 -4.23 9.12 -7.91
N ARG A 173 -4.35 9.92 -8.98
CA ARG A 173 -5.67 10.29 -9.53
C ARG A 173 -6.50 9.07 -9.94
N PHE A 174 -5.86 8.07 -10.54
CA PHE A 174 -6.53 6.86 -10.99
C PHE A 174 -6.93 5.97 -9.82
N TYR A 175 -6.13 5.89 -8.75
CA TYR A 175 -6.52 5.25 -7.49
C TYR A 175 -7.71 5.97 -6.84
N ASP A 176 -7.71 7.31 -6.78
CA ASP A 176 -8.85 8.07 -6.24
C ASP A 176 -10.14 7.76 -7.01
N ARG A 177 -10.09 7.72 -8.37
CA ARG A 177 -11.23 7.29 -9.19
C ARG A 177 -11.63 5.83 -8.86
N GLN A 178 -10.67 4.91 -8.71
CA GLN A 178 -10.95 3.51 -8.39
C GLN A 178 -11.64 3.36 -7.03
N PHE A 179 -11.23 4.13 -6.01
CA PHE A 179 -11.91 4.15 -4.72
C PHE A 179 -13.37 4.63 -4.86
N ILE A 180 -13.62 5.70 -5.60
CA ILE A 180 -14.97 6.22 -5.84
C ILE A 180 -15.84 5.18 -6.56
N THR A 181 -15.33 4.54 -7.60
CA THR A 181 -16.11 3.58 -8.41
C THR A 181 -16.38 2.25 -7.71
N ARG A 182 -15.70 1.96 -6.59
CA ARG A 182 -15.89 0.76 -5.75
C ARG A 182 -16.63 1.07 -4.45
N GLU A 183 -17.39 2.13 -4.38
CA GLU A 183 -18.05 2.63 -3.17
C GLU A 183 -18.84 1.54 -2.41
N GLU A 184 -19.61 0.70 -3.08
CA GLU A 184 -20.37 -0.38 -2.41
C GLU A 184 -19.46 -1.41 -1.72
N ILE A 185 -18.36 -1.80 -2.37
CA ILE A 185 -17.39 -2.75 -1.82
C ILE A 185 -16.64 -2.11 -0.65
N ASN A 186 -16.20 -0.88 -0.82
CA ASN A 186 -15.49 -0.12 0.20
C ASN A 186 -16.35 0.11 1.45
N HIS A 187 -17.62 0.45 1.24
CA HIS A 187 -18.59 0.59 2.33
C HIS A 187 -18.82 -0.72 3.09
N SER A 188 -18.82 -1.86 2.39
CA SER A 188 -18.88 -3.20 3.01
C SER A 188 -17.64 -3.46 3.88
N VAL A 189 -16.43 -3.12 3.40
CA VAL A 189 -15.18 -3.27 4.18
C VAL A 189 -15.20 -2.40 5.44
N VAL A 190 -15.66 -1.15 5.34
CA VAL A 190 -15.78 -0.28 6.52
C VAL A 190 -16.77 -0.83 7.54
N LYS A 191 -17.92 -1.34 7.10
CA LYS A 191 -18.89 -1.99 7.98
C LYS A 191 -18.28 -3.21 8.68
N GLN A 192 -17.59 -4.07 7.93
CA GLN A 192 -16.88 -5.23 8.45
C GLN A 192 -15.84 -4.82 9.49
N PHE A 193 -15.04 -3.80 9.20
CA PHE A 193 -14.05 -3.26 10.13
C PHE A 193 -14.69 -2.81 11.45
N LEU A 194 -15.76 -2.01 11.40
CA LEU A 194 -16.42 -1.52 12.60
C LEU A 194 -17.01 -2.65 13.44
N HIS A 195 -17.57 -3.68 12.79
CA HIS A 195 -18.05 -4.88 13.47
C HIS A 195 -16.91 -5.66 14.16
N LEU A 196 -15.81 -5.90 13.41
CA LEU A 196 -14.61 -6.56 13.96
C LEU A 196 -14.00 -5.79 15.13
N LEU A 197 -14.02 -4.46 15.08
CA LEU A 197 -13.51 -3.60 16.15
C LEU A 197 -14.38 -3.73 17.42
N ASP A 198 -15.69 -3.79 17.26
CA ASP A 198 -16.62 -4.02 18.37
C ASP A 198 -16.43 -5.40 19.01
N ASP A 199 -16.31 -6.42 18.19
CA ASP A 199 -16.05 -7.78 18.64
C ASP A 199 -14.71 -7.88 19.38
N TYR A 200 -13.66 -7.27 18.83
CA TYR A 200 -12.34 -7.25 19.43
C TYR A 200 -12.35 -6.62 20.83
N LEU A 201 -12.95 -5.45 20.97
CA LEU A 201 -13.04 -4.75 22.25
C LEU A 201 -13.90 -5.48 23.29
N ASN A 202 -14.83 -6.34 22.85
CA ASN A 202 -15.68 -7.12 23.76
C ASN A 202 -15.06 -8.47 24.14
N THR A 203 -14.20 -9.06 23.31
CA THR A 203 -13.79 -10.47 23.49
C THR A 203 -12.28 -10.70 23.52
N GLN A 204 -11.47 -9.81 22.94
CA GLN A 204 -10.03 -10.06 22.72
C GLN A 204 -9.13 -9.03 23.40
N ALA A 205 -9.59 -7.79 23.58
CA ALA A 205 -8.75 -6.67 24.03
C ALA A 205 -8.00 -6.96 25.33
N GLU A 206 -8.65 -7.62 26.31
CA GLU A 206 -8.03 -7.93 27.61
C GLU A 206 -6.82 -8.87 27.50
N GLN A 207 -6.81 -9.77 26.51
CA GLN A 207 -5.77 -10.78 26.33
C GLN A 207 -4.74 -10.38 25.28
N GLU A 208 -5.18 -9.74 24.20
CA GLU A 208 -4.35 -9.43 23.02
C GLU A 208 -3.83 -7.98 23.03
N GLY A 209 -4.28 -7.16 23.98
CA GLY A 209 -3.89 -5.75 24.11
C GLY A 209 -4.71 -4.80 23.22
N LEU A 210 -4.18 -3.57 23.03
CA LEU A 210 -4.85 -2.56 22.22
C LEU A 210 -4.95 -2.96 20.73
N PRO A 211 -6.12 -2.75 20.11
CA PRO A 211 -6.29 -3.05 18.68
C PRO A 211 -5.42 -2.17 17.79
N THR A 212 -4.86 -2.76 16.74
CA THR A 212 -4.01 -2.07 15.77
C THR A 212 -4.66 -1.99 14.40
N VAL A 213 -4.29 -0.97 13.61
CA VAL A 213 -4.75 -0.85 12.21
C VAL A 213 -4.32 -2.06 11.39
N ALA A 214 -3.10 -2.57 11.61
CA ALA A 214 -2.57 -3.73 10.91
C ALA A 214 -3.41 -5.01 11.15
N TYR A 215 -3.88 -5.22 12.38
CA TYR A 215 -4.76 -6.34 12.72
C TYR A 215 -6.05 -6.33 11.88
N PHE A 216 -6.72 -5.18 11.77
CA PHE A 216 -7.97 -5.08 11.02
C PHE A 216 -7.75 -5.12 9.51
N ALA A 217 -6.66 -4.56 9.02
CA ALA A 217 -6.27 -4.68 7.61
C ALA A 217 -6.10 -6.16 7.22
N ASP A 218 -5.38 -6.94 8.04
CA ASP A 218 -5.20 -8.38 7.83
C ASP A 218 -6.54 -9.13 7.84
N LYS A 219 -7.42 -8.84 8.80
CA LYS A 219 -8.77 -9.43 8.88
C LYS A 219 -9.65 -9.09 7.68
N CYS A 220 -9.44 -7.93 7.06
CA CYS A 220 -10.11 -7.52 5.82
C CYS A 220 -9.37 -8.01 4.56
N CYS A 221 -8.27 -8.76 4.69
CA CYS A 221 -7.42 -9.24 3.60
C CYS A 221 -6.83 -8.08 2.74
N LEU A 222 -6.49 -6.96 3.39
CA LEU A 222 -5.93 -5.76 2.77
C LEU A 222 -4.57 -5.41 3.38
N SER A 223 -3.73 -4.70 2.61
CA SER A 223 -2.54 -4.07 3.17
C SER A 223 -2.93 -2.95 4.13
N THR A 224 -2.07 -2.69 5.12
CA THR A 224 -2.30 -1.61 6.09
C THR A 224 -2.43 -0.24 5.40
N GLY A 225 -1.63 0.00 4.34
CA GLY A 225 -1.68 1.24 3.57
C GLY A 225 -2.99 1.42 2.82
N TYR A 226 -3.39 0.41 2.03
CA TYR A 226 -4.65 0.44 1.28
C TYR A 226 -5.86 0.56 2.21
N PHE A 227 -5.91 -0.25 3.27
CA PHE A 227 -6.97 -0.20 4.28
C PHE A 227 -7.08 1.18 4.91
N GLY A 228 -5.94 1.79 5.28
CA GLY A 228 -5.90 3.16 5.84
C GLY A 228 -6.47 4.20 4.88
N THR A 229 -6.08 4.15 3.59
CA THR A 229 -6.58 5.05 2.54
C THR A 229 -8.07 4.82 2.30
N LEU A 230 -8.51 3.56 2.16
CA LEU A 230 -9.91 3.19 1.98
C LEU A 230 -10.79 3.74 3.12
N VAL A 231 -10.43 3.45 4.38
CA VAL A 231 -11.20 3.92 5.54
C VAL A 231 -11.26 5.45 5.57
N LYS A 232 -10.16 6.14 5.27
CA LYS A 232 -10.11 7.60 5.26
C LYS A 232 -10.97 8.19 4.14
N THR A 233 -10.95 7.60 2.95
CA THR A 233 -11.76 8.04 1.80
C THR A 233 -13.26 7.88 2.10
N GLU A 234 -13.66 6.72 2.65
CA GLU A 234 -15.06 6.41 2.93
C GLU A 234 -15.64 7.18 4.12
N THR A 235 -14.82 7.43 5.16
CA THR A 235 -15.32 7.98 6.43
C THR A 235 -14.86 9.42 6.71
N GLY A 236 -13.92 9.95 5.92
CA GLY A 236 -13.24 11.22 6.18
C GLY A 236 -12.27 11.18 7.38
N ARG A 237 -12.05 10.02 8.02
CA ARG A 237 -11.27 9.85 9.25
C ARG A 237 -10.27 8.71 9.11
N THR A 238 -9.15 8.79 9.82
CA THR A 238 -8.19 7.67 9.79
C THR A 238 -8.74 6.47 10.55
N ALA A 239 -8.32 5.26 10.16
CA ALA A 239 -8.68 4.02 10.88
C ALA A 239 -8.25 4.10 12.36
N LYS A 240 -7.11 4.73 12.64
CA LYS A 240 -6.63 4.96 14.01
C LYS A 240 -7.57 5.85 14.83
N ASP A 241 -8.12 6.91 14.23
CA ASP A 241 -9.06 7.80 14.90
C ASP A 241 -10.36 7.07 15.25
N LEU A 242 -10.87 6.23 14.33
CA LEU A 242 -12.06 5.40 14.57
C LEU A 242 -11.82 4.38 15.69
N ILE A 243 -10.66 3.72 15.72
CA ILE A 243 -10.25 2.83 16.81
C ILE A 243 -10.24 3.58 18.15
N ASN A 244 -9.56 4.73 18.20
CA ASN A 244 -9.46 5.54 19.42
C ASN A 244 -10.83 6.01 19.93
N GLU A 245 -11.70 6.44 19.02
CA GLU A 245 -13.07 6.83 19.35
C GLU A 245 -13.87 5.67 19.95
N ARG A 246 -13.73 4.46 19.36
CA ARG A 246 -14.44 3.29 19.84
C ARG A 246 -13.94 2.84 21.22
N ILE A 247 -12.62 2.85 21.44
CA ILE A 247 -12.00 2.61 22.75
C ILE A 247 -12.53 3.63 23.76
N LEU A 248 -12.61 4.91 23.39
CA LEU A 248 -13.12 5.97 24.27
C LEU A 248 -14.61 5.76 24.60
N SER A 249 -15.43 5.41 23.60
CA SER A 249 -16.84 5.10 23.82
C SER A 249 -17.02 3.93 24.78
N LYS A 250 -16.28 2.82 24.55
CA LYS A 250 -16.30 1.64 25.41
C LYS A 250 -15.78 1.96 26.82
N SER A 251 -14.76 2.82 26.93
CA SER A 251 -14.26 3.30 28.23
C SER A 251 -15.35 3.99 29.04
N LYS A 252 -16.12 4.86 28.39
CA LYS A 252 -17.22 5.60 29.05
C LYS A 252 -18.31 4.66 29.51
N GLU A 253 -18.64 3.66 28.71
CA GLU A 253 -19.62 2.62 29.06
C GLU A 253 -19.19 1.82 30.30
N LEU A 254 -17.95 1.30 30.30
CA LEU A 254 -17.40 0.53 31.42
C LEU A 254 -17.24 1.36 32.69
N LEU A 255 -16.91 2.65 32.57
CA LEU A 255 -16.77 3.56 33.72
C LEU A 255 -18.13 3.88 34.39
N GLN A 256 -19.26 3.68 33.74
CA GLN A 256 -20.57 3.84 34.37
C GLN A 256 -20.85 2.76 35.44
N SER A 257 -20.18 1.61 35.33
CA SER A 257 -20.27 0.58 36.35
C SER A 257 -19.46 0.95 37.59
N GLU A 258 -20.10 1.09 38.75
CA GLU A 258 -19.43 1.29 40.02
C GLU A 258 -18.63 0.05 40.48
N MET A 259 -18.93 -1.12 39.94
CA MET A 259 -18.29 -2.38 40.34
C MET A 259 -16.88 -2.54 39.77
N LEU A 260 -16.52 -1.81 38.69
CA LEU A 260 -15.21 -1.89 38.05
C LEU A 260 -14.28 -0.78 38.52
N SER A 261 -13.11 -1.10 39.02
CA SER A 261 -12.07 -0.12 39.26
C SER A 261 -11.48 0.46 37.95
N VAL A 262 -10.87 1.65 38.00
CA VAL A 262 -10.19 2.24 36.83
C VAL A 262 -9.11 1.32 36.29
N THR A 263 -8.43 0.56 37.14
CA THR A 263 -7.42 -0.43 36.77
C THR A 263 -8.04 -1.60 35.99
N GLN A 264 -9.18 -2.11 36.45
CA GLN A 264 -9.90 -3.18 35.76
C GLN A 264 -10.43 -2.71 34.40
N VAL A 265 -10.98 -1.50 34.31
CA VAL A 265 -11.40 -0.91 33.02
C VAL A 265 -10.20 -0.78 32.07
N SER A 266 -9.04 -0.37 32.56
CA SER A 266 -7.81 -0.30 31.77
C SER A 266 -7.42 -1.68 31.20
N SER A 267 -7.45 -2.72 32.03
CA SER A 267 -7.14 -4.10 31.62
C SER A 267 -8.12 -4.63 30.59
N LEU A 268 -9.43 -4.48 30.82
CA LEU A 268 -10.48 -4.91 29.90
C LEU A 268 -10.39 -4.26 28.53
N LEU A 269 -9.83 -3.04 28.45
CA LEU A 269 -9.62 -2.32 27.18
C LEU A 269 -8.28 -2.64 26.50
N GLY A 270 -7.43 -3.48 27.11
CA GLY A 270 -6.17 -3.92 26.56
C GLY A 270 -5.00 -2.95 26.79
N PHE A 271 -5.07 -2.05 27.76
CA PHE A 271 -3.91 -1.22 28.13
C PHE A 271 -2.97 -1.99 29.05
N ASP A 272 -1.70 -2.10 28.69
CA ASP A 272 -0.66 -2.74 29.50
C ASP A 272 -0.50 -2.09 30.90
N TYR A 273 -0.69 -0.77 30.97
CA TYR A 273 -0.54 0.00 32.20
C TYR A 273 -1.71 0.98 32.40
N PRO A 274 -2.30 1.05 33.61
CA PRO A 274 -3.41 1.97 33.90
C PRO A 274 -3.08 3.45 33.64
N GLN A 275 -1.81 3.83 33.77
CA GLN A 275 -1.38 5.21 33.51
C GLN A 275 -1.53 5.60 32.03
N HIS A 276 -1.35 4.64 31.10
CA HIS A 276 -1.56 4.87 29.66
C HIS A 276 -3.03 5.10 29.37
N PHE A 277 -3.92 4.32 29.96
CA PHE A 277 -5.36 4.53 29.88
C PHE A 277 -5.78 5.90 30.45
N ILE A 278 -5.31 6.26 31.65
CA ILE A 278 -5.63 7.54 32.27
C ILE A 278 -5.21 8.70 31.38
N ARG A 279 -4.01 8.64 30.81
CA ARG A 279 -3.50 9.67 29.89
C ARG A 279 -4.30 9.72 28.58
N PHE A 280 -4.60 8.56 27.98
CA PHE A 280 -5.45 8.45 26.80
C PHE A 280 -6.82 9.07 27.06
N PHE A 281 -7.51 8.66 28.12
CA PHE A 281 -8.84 9.14 28.45
C PHE A 281 -8.85 10.65 28.71
N LYS A 282 -7.88 11.16 29.48
CA LYS A 282 -7.75 12.60 29.77
C LYS A 282 -7.46 13.41 28.50
N SER A 283 -6.63 12.92 27.59
CA SER A 283 -6.32 13.63 26.33
C SER A 283 -7.54 13.79 25.42
N HIS A 284 -8.50 12.84 25.46
CA HIS A 284 -9.71 12.87 24.63
C HIS A 284 -10.94 13.52 25.31
N THR A 285 -10.98 13.58 26.65
CA THR A 285 -12.16 14.08 27.39
C THR A 285 -11.88 15.31 28.22
N GLY A 286 -10.62 15.68 28.42
CA GLY A 286 -10.20 16.74 29.34
C GLY A 286 -10.24 16.34 30.84
N LYS A 287 -10.83 15.21 31.20
CA LYS A 287 -11.00 14.70 32.56
C LYS A 287 -10.32 13.36 32.76
N THR A 288 -9.84 13.05 33.95
CA THR A 288 -9.39 11.70 34.28
C THR A 288 -10.60 10.73 34.37
N PRO A 289 -10.42 9.38 34.21
CA PRO A 289 -11.49 8.40 34.38
C PRO A 289 -12.20 8.52 35.74
N ALA A 290 -11.44 8.78 36.83
CA ALA A 290 -12.01 8.98 38.17
C ALA A 290 -12.87 10.24 38.24
N GLN A 291 -12.41 11.36 37.67
CA GLN A 291 -13.19 12.61 37.59
C GLN A 291 -14.44 12.48 36.71
N TRP A 292 -14.38 11.62 35.66
CA TRP A 292 -15.51 11.35 34.78
C TRP A 292 -16.63 10.60 35.51
N ARG A 293 -16.28 9.66 36.40
CA ARG A 293 -17.22 8.82 37.14
C ARG A 293 -18.05 9.59 38.16
N VAL A 294 -17.50 10.68 38.72
CA VAL A 294 -18.14 11.47 39.77
C VAL A 294 -19.14 12.50 39.23
N ASN A 295 -19.18 12.70 37.90
CA ASN A 295 -20.10 13.62 37.23
C ASN A 295 -21.19 12.88 36.48
#